data_82a3e697583c99c03b2066b5dc051f39
#
_entry.id   82a3e697583c99c03b2066b5dc051f39
#
_cell.length_a   1.000
_cell.length_b   1.000
_cell.length_c   1.000
_cell.angle_alpha   90.00
_cell.angle_beta   90.00
_cell.angle_gamma   90.00
#
_symmetry.space_group_name_H-M   'P 1'
#
loop_
_entity.id
_entity.type
_entity.pdbx_description
1 polymer ?
#
loop_
_entity_poly.entity_id
_entity_poly.type
_entity_poly.pdbx_seq_one_letter_code
_entity_poly.pdbx_strand_id
1 'polypeptide(L)'
;NPFAPPREQPHPLPAFPPSYSDSLFAEACEELGIATHSVPNARNSEPTDGESACVGYGTCRPVCPSGAKYHALRHVDSAQEQGARVIDEVPVQRLEHDESGEQVTAAVYVTPEGEEYRQEADEFVLAAGGVETPRLLLLSESEQYPDGLANSSGAVGRYFMDHLFAGAGGRLEERTRQKHVGFNTTESHQFYDREDGGRGAIKLECLNYAGPAPADIAMGAESFGDDLLAQVREGYGNHIAMGALVEQFPSAENRITLDRSRTDDHGNPVPEIIWSLDDATRRTIERANEIQRSVLEEMGVEVDWVVGPDSTGPAYHHMGTTRMGTDPGSSVVDADLRSHDLGNLTIAGSSVFVTGGAMNPTLTIGALSLKAADAIEARL
;
A
#
# COMPACT_ATOMS: atom_id res chain seq x y z
N ASN A 1 17.83 -7.90 -9.03
CA ASN A 1 17.85 -7.54 -7.61
C ASN A 1 18.85 -8.43 -6.88
N PRO A 2 20.01 -7.91 -6.41
CA PRO A 2 21.05 -8.70 -5.75
C PRO A 2 20.64 -9.19 -4.34
N PHE A 3 19.59 -8.64 -3.77
CA PHE A 3 19.11 -8.95 -2.42
C PHE A 3 17.95 -9.95 -2.38
N ALA A 4 17.42 -10.32 -3.55
CA ALA A 4 16.32 -11.28 -3.66
C ALA A 4 16.83 -12.68 -4.08
N PRO A 5 16.11 -13.74 -3.72
CA PRO A 5 16.40 -15.08 -4.28
C PRO A 5 16.37 -15.05 -5.81
N PRO A 6 17.17 -15.91 -6.46
CA PRO A 6 17.11 -16.06 -7.92
C PRO A 6 15.68 -16.39 -8.37
N ARG A 7 15.23 -15.74 -9.44
CA ARG A 7 13.93 -16.00 -10.03
C ARG A 7 14.03 -17.22 -10.95
N GLU A 8 13.04 -18.09 -10.91
CA GLU A 8 12.93 -19.22 -11.86
C GLU A 8 12.58 -18.72 -13.27
N GLN A 9 11.74 -17.68 -13.35
CA GLN A 9 11.33 -17.06 -14.60
C GLN A 9 11.79 -15.58 -14.64
N PRO A 10 12.23 -15.06 -15.79
CA PRO A 10 12.55 -13.66 -15.94
C PRO A 10 11.30 -12.79 -15.72
N HIS A 11 11.49 -11.48 -15.56
CA HIS A 11 10.38 -10.55 -15.66
C HIS A 11 9.78 -10.57 -17.06
N PRO A 12 8.44 -10.43 -17.20
CA PRO A 12 7.78 -10.52 -18.52
C PRO A 12 8.19 -9.40 -19.48
N LEU A 13 8.57 -8.25 -18.95
CA LEU A 13 9.00 -7.10 -19.73
C LEU A 13 10.41 -6.64 -19.28
N PRO A 14 11.18 -6.00 -20.18
CA PRO A 14 12.51 -5.48 -19.83
C PRO A 14 12.41 -4.36 -18.79
N ALA A 15 13.52 -4.16 -18.07
CA ALA A 15 13.64 -3.06 -17.12
C ALA A 15 13.58 -1.70 -17.81
N PHE A 16 13.03 -0.69 -17.11
CA PHE A 16 13.18 0.69 -17.53
C PHE A 16 14.65 1.13 -17.43
N PRO A 17 15.16 1.94 -18.37
CA PRO A 17 16.42 2.62 -18.15
C PRO A 17 16.29 3.57 -16.94
N PRO A 18 17.36 3.80 -16.18
CA PRO A 18 17.32 4.76 -15.09
C PRO A 18 16.87 6.15 -15.56
N SER A 19 16.04 6.82 -14.77
CA SER A 19 15.80 8.24 -14.95
C SER A 19 17.08 9.03 -14.63
N TYR A 20 17.16 10.29 -15.02
CA TYR A 20 18.33 11.10 -14.70
C TYR A 20 18.52 11.26 -13.18
N SER A 21 17.44 11.52 -12.44
CA SER A 21 17.52 11.59 -10.97
C SER A 21 17.91 10.25 -10.33
N ASP A 22 17.42 9.13 -10.87
CA ASP A 22 17.82 7.80 -10.41
C ASP A 22 19.28 7.48 -10.73
N SER A 23 19.84 8.02 -11.83
CA SER A 23 21.28 7.86 -12.14
C SER A 23 22.14 8.60 -11.11
N LEU A 24 21.80 9.84 -10.77
CA LEU A 24 22.49 10.59 -9.71
C LEU A 24 22.43 9.88 -8.36
N PHE A 25 21.26 9.35 -8.02
CA PHE A 25 21.08 8.55 -6.81
C PHE A 25 21.93 7.27 -6.82
N ALA A 26 21.97 6.54 -7.93
CA ALA A 26 22.75 5.32 -8.05
C ALA A 26 24.26 5.57 -7.97
N GLU A 27 24.77 6.63 -8.59
CA GLU A 27 26.17 7.05 -8.53
C GLU A 27 26.58 7.38 -7.09
N ALA A 28 25.81 8.19 -6.37
CA ALA A 28 26.08 8.50 -4.96
C ALA A 28 25.99 7.26 -4.05
N CYS A 29 25.06 6.37 -4.31
CA CYS A 29 24.96 5.09 -3.58
C CYS A 29 26.22 4.23 -3.82
N GLU A 30 26.72 4.14 -5.06
CA GLU A 30 27.93 3.39 -5.40
C GLU A 30 29.16 3.90 -4.65
N GLU A 31 29.37 5.22 -4.59
CA GLU A 31 30.46 5.86 -3.83
C GLU A 31 30.39 5.54 -2.33
N LEU A 32 29.19 5.38 -1.80
CA LEU A 32 28.95 5.00 -0.39
C LEU A 32 28.91 3.48 -0.16
N GLY A 33 29.15 2.65 -1.17
CA GLY A 33 29.09 1.21 -1.09
C GLY A 33 27.65 0.67 -0.90
N ILE A 34 26.64 1.41 -1.32
CA ILE A 34 25.24 1.01 -1.29
C ILE A 34 24.86 0.47 -2.68
N ALA A 35 24.57 -0.84 -2.74
CA ALA A 35 24.17 -1.47 -4.00
C ALA A 35 22.72 -1.09 -4.36
N THR A 36 22.51 -0.71 -5.61
CA THR A 36 21.21 -0.36 -6.18
C THR A 36 20.79 -1.35 -7.27
N HIS A 37 19.53 -1.37 -7.62
CA HIS A 37 19.02 -2.18 -8.71
C HIS A 37 17.78 -1.54 -9.34
N SER A 38 17.44 -2.02 -10.55
CA SER A 38 16.21 -1.61 -11.24
C SER A 38 14.95 -2.07 -10.48
N VAL A 39 13.98 -1.17 -10.41
CA VAL A 39 12.69 -1.42 -9.73
C VAL A 39 11.76 -2.22 -10.62
N PRO A 40 11.18 -3.35 -10.14
CA PRO A 40 10.06 -3.99 -10.82
C PRO A 40 8.80 -3.13 -10.64
N ASN A 41 8.45 -2.40 -11.68
CA ASN A 41 7.30 -1.51 -11.69
C ASN A 41 6.05 -2.19 -12.28
N ALA A 42 4.87 -1.90 -11.72
CA ALA A 42 3.59 -2.30 -12.30
C ALA A 42 3.19 -1.32 -13.42
N ARG A 43 4.01 -1.22 -14.46
CA ARG A 43 3.77 -0.45 -15.69
C ARG A 43 4.56 -1.03 -16.86
N ASN A 44 4.00 -0.92 -18.04
CA ASN A 44 4.56 -1.52 -19.24
C ASN A 44 5.78 -0.72 -19.73
N SER A 45 6.94 -1.36 -19.84
CA SER A 45 8.14 -0.80 -20.45
C SER A 45 8.10 -0.92 -21.98
N GLU A 46 7.35 -1.89 -22.51
CA GLU A 46 7.03 -2.10 -23.92
C GLU A 46 5.53 -2.32 -24.09
N PRO A 47 4.97 -2.10 -25.28
CA PRO A 47 3.55 -2.42 -25.52
C PRO A 47 3.31 -3.93 -25.31
N THR A 48 2.25 -4.27 -24.57
CA THR A 48 1.88 -5.66 -24.29
C THR A 48 0.37 -5.79 -24.10
N ASP A 49 -0.20 -6.91 -24.52
CA ASP A 49 -1.61 -7.25 -24.34
C ASP A 49 -2.60 -6.14 -24.78
N GLY A 50 -2.27 -5.42 -25.86
CA GLY A 50 -3.06 -4.30 -26.36
C GLY A 50 -2.88 -2.97 -25.62
N GLU A 51 -2.06 -2.96 -24.56
CA GLU A 51 -1.78 -1.81 -23.73
C GLU A 51 -0.51 -1.06 -24.19
N SER A 52 -0.51 0.25 -23.99
CA SER A 52 0.61 1.10 -24.39
C SER A 52 1.81 0.95 -23.46
N ALA A 53 3.02 1.22 -23.99
CA ALA A 53 4.21 1.45 -23.18
C ALA A 53 4.14 2.78 -22.41
N CYS A 54 4.93 2.88 -21.34
CA CYS A 54 5.18 4.13 -20.64
C CYS A 54 6.00 5.07 -21.54
N VAL A 55 5.49 6.27 -21.78
CA VAL A 55 6.15 7.32 -22.57
C VAL A 55 6.72 8.45 -21.69
N GLY A 56 6.77 8.25 -20.36
CA GLY A 56 7.45 9.16 -19.45
C GLY A 56 6.74 10.47 -19.14
N TYR A 57 5.42 10.53 -19.20
CA TYR A 57 4.66 11.76 -18.87
C TYR A 57 4.91 12.32 -17.46
N GLY A 58 5.33 11.47 -16.51
CA GLY A 58 5.53 11.89 -15.11
C GLY A 58 4.24 12.10 -14.30
N THR A 59 3.08 11.87 -14.89
CA THR A 59 1.76 12.06 -14.27
C THR A 59 1.14 10.73 -13.82
N CYS A 60 1.96 9.78 -13.33
CA CYS A 60 1.46 8.50 -12.81
C CYS A 60 0.44 8.66 -11.67
N ARG A 61 0.50 9.79 -10.98
CA ARG A 61 -0.47 10.24 -9.98
C ARG A 61 -0.97 11.63 -10.37
N PRO A 62 -2.30 11.86 -10.49
CA PRO A 62 -3.37 10.86 -10.29
C PRO A 62 -3.63 9.96 -11.49
N VAL A 63 -3.27 10.34 -12.73
CA VAL A 63 -3.69 9.66 -13.96
C VAL A 63 -2.49 9.36 -14.86
N CYS A 64 -2.45 8.14 -15.41
CA CYS A 64 -1.55 7.75 -16.49
C CYS A 64 -2.24 7.93 -17.85
N PRO A 65 -1.91 8.96 -18.65
CA PRO A 65 -2.64 9.22 -19.90
C PRO A 65 -2.45 8.16 -20.96
N SER A 66 -1.34 7.41 -20.93
CA SER A 66 -1.06 6.32 -21.88
C SER A 66 -1.67 4.98 -21.48
N GLY A 67 -2.25 4.86 -20.26
CA GLY A 67 -2.73 3.58 -19.75
C GLY A 67 -1.63 2.57 -19.38
N ALA A 68 -0.34 2.91 -19.52
CA ALA A 68 0.77 1.99 -19.25
C ALA A 68 0.89 1.55 -17.79
N LYS A 69 0.39 2.37 -16.84
CA LYS A 69 0.39 2.01 -15.42
C LYS A 69 -0.76 1.06 -15.13
N TYR A 70 -0.46 -0.07 -14.46
CA TYR A 70 -1.46 -1.00 -13.98
C TYR A 70 -2.44 -0.34 -12.99
N HIS A 71 -3.70 -0.73 -13.08
CA HIS A 71 -4.72 -0.51 -12.06
C HIS A 71 -5.71 -1.70 -12.02
N ALA A 72 -6.31 -1.93 -10.85
CA ALA A 72 -7.13 -3.11 -10.60
C ALA A 72 -8.40 -3.21 -11.47
N LEU A 73 -8.90 -2.10 -12.02
CA LEU A 73 -10.06 -2.11 -12.92
C LEU A 73 -9.88 -3.04 -14.13
N ARG A 74 -8.64 -3.24 -14.59
CA ARG A 74 -8.38 -4.21 -15.69
C ARG A 74 -8.83 -5.63 -15.35
N HIS A 75 -8.64 -6.04 -14.09
CA HIS A 75 -9.14 -7.35 -13.64
C HIS A 75 -10.65 -7.36 -13.43
N VAL A 76 -11.24 -6.23 -12.99
CA VAL A 76 -12.69 -6.09 -12.88
C VAL A 76 -13.33 -6.19 -14.27
N ASP A 77 -12.82 -5.45 -15.26
CA ASP A 77 -13.29 -5.49 -16.63
C ASP A 77 -13.20 -6.91 -17.21
N SER A 78 -12.06 -7.58 -17.03
CA SER A 78 -11.85 -8.97 -17.46
C SER A 78 -12.80 -9.96 -16.77
N ALA A 79 -13.07 -9.77 -15.49
CA ALA A 79 -14.02 -10.61 -14.74
C ALA A 79 -15.46 -10.41 -15.28
N GLN A 80 -15.86 -9.17 -15.58
CA GLN A 80 -17.16 -8.88 -16.17
C GLN A 80 -17.32 -9.49 -17.56
N GLU A 81 -16.28 -9.44 -18.41
CA GLU A 81 -16.26 -10.10 -19.70
C GLU A 81 -16.45 -11.62 -19.59
N GLN A 82 -16.03 -12.21 -18.46
CA GLN A 82 -16.23 -13.63 -18.15
C GLN A 82 -17.54 -13.93 -17.39
N GLY A 83 -18.41 -12.93 -17.22
CA GLY A 83 -19.74 -13.09 -16.66
C GLY A 83 -19.88 -12.71 -15.18
N ALA A 84 -18.83 -12.20 -14.55
CA ALA A 84 -18.98 -11.65 -13.19
C ALA A 84 -19.88 -10.40 -13.21
N ARG A 85 -20.68 -10.23 -12.17
CA ARG A 85 -21.55 -9.06 -12.00
C ARG A 85 -20.89 -8.11 -10.98
N VAL A 86 -20.78 -6.86 -11.33
CA VAL A 86 -20.39 -5.78 -10.43
C VAL A 86 -21.61 -4.96 -10.10
N ILE A 87 -21.85 -4.73 -8.83
CA ILE A 87 -22.91 -3.84 -8.31
C ILE A 87 -22.16 -2.77 -7.52
N ASP A 88 -22.13 -1.57 -8.04
CA ASP A 88 -21.49 -0.41 -7.44
C ASP A 88 -22.48 0.46 -6.66
N GLU A 89 -21.98 1.44 -5.90
CA GLU A 89 -22.76 2.36 -5.05
C GLU A 89 -23.65 1.66 -4.00
N VAL A 90 -23.34 0.41 -3.65
CA VAL A 90 -24.12 -0.40 -2.69
C VAL A 90 -23.20 -0.89 -1.54
N PRO A 91 -22.89 -0.06 -0.55
CA PRO A 91 -22.04 -0.47 0.56
C PRO A 91 -22.67 -1.60 1.36
N VAL A 92 -21.87 -2.65 1.59
CA VAL A 92 -22.25 -3.75 2.48
C VAL A 92 -22.21 -3.26 3.92
N GLN A 93 -23.30 -3.48 4.66
CA GLN A 93 -23.49 -2.99 6.03
C GLN A 93 -23.10 -4.03 7.08
N ARG A 94 -23.41 -5.31 6.81
CA ARG A 94 -23.11 -6.45 7.69
C ARG A 94 -23.15 -7.76 6.93
N LEU A 95 -22.55 -8.78 7.51
CA LEU A 95 -22.71 -10.17 7.12
C LEU A 95 -23.66 -10.87 8.12
N GLU A 96 -24.50 -11.75 7.62
CA GLU A 96 -25.37 -12.60 8.43
C GLU A 96 -24.88 -14.04 8.39
N HIS A 97 -25.07 -14.78 9.47
CA HIS A 97 -24.67 -16.18 9.59
C HIS A 97 -25.88 -17.08 9.92
N ASP A 98 -25.71 -18.38 9.80
CA ASP A 98 -26.71 -19.36 10.15
C ASP A 98 -26.87 -19.51 11.70
N GLU A 99 -27.86 -20.30 12.13
CA GLU A 99 -28.12 -20.54 13.56
C GLU A 99 -26.97 -21.24 14.27
N SER A 100 -26.14 -22.02 13.54
CA SER A 100 -24.95 -22.68 14.10
C SER A 100 -23.79 -21.72 14.32
N GLY A 101 -23.74 -20.59 13.60
CA GLY A 101 -22.64 -19.67 13.58
C GLY A 101 -21.44 -20.14 12.74
N GLU A 102 -21.60 -21.19 11.92
CA GLU A 102 -20.51 -21.81 11.18
C GLU A 102 -20.46 -21.39 9.69
N GLN A 103 -21.52 -20.73 9.19
CA GLN A 103 -21.63 -20.33 7.78
C GLN A 103 -22.18 -18.90 7.66
N VAL A 104 -21.60 -18.10 6.78
CA VAL A 104 -22.22 -16.85 6.31
C VAL A 104 -23.40 -17.21 5.40
N THR A 105 -24.54 -16.59 5.61
CA THR A 105 -25.77 -16.81 4.82
C THR A 105 -26.08 -15.67 3.86
N ALA A 106 -25.69 -14.44 4.21
CA ALA A 106 -25.95 -13.29 3.35
C ALA A 106 -24.97 -12.13 3.63
N ALA A 107 -24.72 -11.35 2.59
CA ALA A 107 -24.21 -9.98 2.68
C ALA A 107 -25.38 -9.01 2.57
N VAL A 108 -25.53 -8.12 3.54
CA VAL A 108 -26.58 -7.11 3.57
C VAL A 108 -26.02 -5.79 3.12
N TYR A 109 -26.60 -5.18 2.11
CA TYR A 109 -26.17 -3.91 1.55
C TYR A 109 -27.33 -2.93 1.39
N VAL A 110 -27.01 -1.65 1.22
CA VAL A 110 -27.99 -0.57 1.06
C VAL A 110 -27.79 0.11 -0.28
N THR A 111 -28.90 0.38 -0.98
CA THR A 111 -28.88 1.11 -2.25
C THR A 111 -28.79 2.63 -2.03
N PRO A 112 -28.51 3.43 -3.06
CA PRO A 112 -28.56 4.89 -2.97
C PRO A 112 -29.90 5.46 -2.50
N GLU A 113 -31.00 4.73 -2.74
CA GLU A 113 -32.34 5.09 -2.29
C GLU A 113 -32.59 4.76 -0.81
N GLY A 114 -31.64 4.09 -0.14
CA GLY A 114 -31.73 3.70 1.26
C GLY A 114 -32.49 2.38 1.50
N GLU A 115 -32.71 1.59 0.46
CA GLU A 115 -33.35 0.28 0.59
C GLU A 115 -32.32 -0.81 0.92
N GLU A 116 -32.63 -1.65 1.90
CA GLU A 116 -31.78 -2.77 2.33
C GLU A 116 -32.08 -4.02 1.51
N TYR A 117 -31.03 -4.68 1.04
CA TYR A 117 -31.09 -5.95 0.31
C TYR A 117 -30.14 -6.97 0.91
N ARG A 118 -30.45 -8.24 0.67
CA ARG A 118 -29.67 -9.41 1.09
C ARG A 118 -29.18 -10.17 -0.14
N GLN A 119 -27.86 -10.36 -0.25
CA GLN A 119 -27.25 -11.23 -1.25
C GLN A 119 -26.82 -12.54 -0.59
N GLU A 120 -27.47 -13.64 -0.96
CA GLU A 120 -27.10 -14.99 -0.57
C GLU A 120 -26.07 -15.57 -1.54
N ALA A 121 -25.17 -16.42 -1.04
CA ALA A 121 -24.16 -17.13 -1.82
C ALA A 121 -23.68 -18.38 -1.06
N ASP A 122 -23.07 -19.32 -1.78
CA ASP A 122 -22.45 -20.50 -1.19
C ASP A 122 -21.07 -20.18 -0.58
N GLU A 123 -20.31 -19.27 -1.19
CA GLU A 123 -19.00 -18.78 -0.72
C GLU A 123 -18.96 -17.25 -0.69
N PHE A 124 -18.34 -16.68 0.33
CA PHE A 124 -18.15 -15.24 0.51
C PHE A 124 -16.67 -14.89 0.54
N VAL A 125 -16.28 -13.86 -0.21
CA VAL A 125 -14.92 -13.32 -0.19
C VAL A 125 -14.96 -11.88 0.28
N LEU A 126 -14.33 -11.61 1.42
CA LEU A 126 -14.22 -10.26 1.97
C LEU A 126 -12.88 -9.66 1.59
N ALA A 127 -12.88 -8.61 0.76
CA ALA A 127 -11.70 -7.98 0.19
C ALA A 127 -11.71 -6.43 0.31
N ALA A 128 -12.19 -5.92 1.45
CA ALA A 128 -12.39 -4.49 1.68
C ALA A 128 -11.14 -3.76 2.24
N GLY A 129 -9.96 -4.38 2.19
CA GLY A 129 -8.69 -3.79 2.63
C GLY A 129 -8.47 -3.85 4.14
N GLY A 130 -7.38 -3.20 4.62
CA GLY A 130 -6.91 -3.36 6.00
C GLY A 130 -7.71 -2.59 7.06
N VAL A 131 -8.62 -1.71 6.67
CA VAL A 131 -9.47 -0.92 7.58
C VAL A 131 -10.93 -1.36 7.51
N GLU A 132 -11.51 -1.42 6.31
CA GLU A 132 -12.93 -1.72 6.15
C GLU A 132 -13.25 -3.23 6.30
N THR A 133 -12.28 -4.12 6.03
CA THR A 133 -12.44 -5.56 6.31
C THR A 133 -12.74 -5.83 7.80
N PRO A 134 -11.86 -5.43 8.75
CA PRO A 134 -12.18 -5.62 10.16
C PRO A 134 -13.37 -4.80 10.62
N ARG A 135 -13.60 -3.59 10.06
CA ARG A 135 -14.79 -2.80 10.39
C ARG A 135 -16.07 -3.57 10.08
N LEU A 136 -16.19 -4.15 8.88
CA LEU A 136 -17.38 -4.91 8.49
C LEU A 136 -17.60 -6.13 9.40
N LEU A 137 -16.53 -6.84 9.76
CA LEU A 137 -16.62 -7.95 10.70
C LEU A 137 -17.08 -7.49 12.09
N LEU A 138 -16.54 -6.37 12.60
CA LEU A 138 -16.96 -5.77 13.88
C LEU A 138 -18.38 -5.21 13.86
N LEU A 139 -18.90 -4.75 12.71
CA LEU A 139 -20.28 -4.32 12.53
C LEU A 139 -21.25 -5.52 12.46
N SER A 140 -20.76 -6.71 12.13
CA SER A 140 -21.55 -7.94 11.98
C SER A 140 -21.70 -8.68 13.32
N GLU A 141 -22.07 -7.95 14.39
CA GLU A 141 -22.30 -8.48 15.73
C GLU A 141 -23.55 -9.35 15.79
N SER A 142 -23.55 -10.39 16.63
CA SER A 142 -24.69 -11.24 16.93
C SER A 142 -24.62 -11.79 18.35
N GLU A 143 -25.62 -12.55 18.79
CA GLU A 143 -25.56 -13.24 20.10
C GLU A 143 -24.40 -14.25 20.18
N GLN A 144 -24.01 -14.89 19.05
CA GLN A 144 -22.91 -15.84 18.99
C GLN A 144 -21.56 -15.12 18.81
N TYR A 145 -21.55 -13.96 18.19
CA TYR A 145 -20.38 -13.13 17.92
C TYR A 145 -20.53 -11.73 18.52
N PRO A 146 -20.59 -11.58 19.85
CA PRO A 146 -20.85 -10.29 20.50
C PRO A 146 -19.75 -9.25 20.28
N ASP A 147 -18.54 -9.69 19.93
CA ASP A 147 -17.37 -8.85 19.65
C ASP A 147 -17.05 -8.74 18.15
N GLY A 148 -18.04 -9.08 17.28
CA GLY A 148 -17.90 -9.07 15.82
C GLY A 148 -17.71 -10.46 15.21
N LEU A 149 -18.17 -10.62 13.97
CA LEU A 149 -18.13 -11.88 13.22
C LEU A 149 -16.67 -12.33 12.97
N ALA A 150 -16.42 -13.64 12.94
CA ALA A 150 -15.11 -14.25 12.78
C ALA A 150 -14.08 -13.83 13.85
N ASN A 151 -14.52 -13.43 15.03
CA ASN A 151 -13.67 -12.86 16.08
C ASN A 151 -13.59 -13.70 17.37
N SER A 152 -13.74 -15.01 17.29
CA SER A 152 -13.57 -15.89 18.45
C SER A 152 -12.17 -15.83 19.07
N SER A 153 -11.14 -15.52 18.25
CA SER A 153 -9.77 -15.29 18.69
C SER A 153 -9.55 -13.93 19.38
N GLY A 154 -10.47 -12.97 19.22
CA GLY A 154 -10.27 -11.56 19.60
C GLY A 154 -9.20 -10.84 18.75
N ALA A 155 -8.81 -11.40 17.57
CA ALA A 155 -7.76 -10.85 16.72
C ALA A 155 -8.28 -9.91 15.61
N VAL A 156 -9.59 -9.88 15.33
CA VAL A 156 -10.18 -8.96 14.35
C VAL A 156 -9.92 -7.52 14.77
N GLY A 157 -9.39 -6.75 13.84
CA GLY A 157 -9.00 -5.36 14.05
C GLY A 157 -7.62 -5.18 14.69
N ARG A 158 -7.07 -6.14 15.40
CA ARG A 158 -5.75 -6.05 16.06
C ARG A 158 -4.60 -6.21 15.09
N TYR A 159 -3.40 -5.84 15.55
CA TYR A 159 -2.15 -5.92 14.78
C TYR A 159 -2.15 -5.04 13.53
N PHE A 160 -2.89 -3.94 13.57
CA PHE A 160 -2.84 -2.95 12.49
C PHE A 160 -1.41 -2.47 12.27
N MET A 161 -0.96 -2.54 11.04
CA MET A 161 0.35 -2.06 10.59
C MET A 161 0.18 -1.23 9.33
N ASP A 162 1.10 -0.28 9.16
CA ASP A 162 1.35 0.39 7.89
C ASP A 162 2.87 0.41 7.66
N HIS A 163 3.32 0.63 6.44
CA HIS A 163 4.69 1.09 6.25
C HIS A 163 4.79 2.55 6.64
N LEU A 164 5.86 2.89 7.34
CA LEU A 164 6.15 4.27 7.68
C LEU A 164 7.01 4.89 6.58
N PHE A 165 6.72 6.14 6.30
CA PHE A 165 7.49 6.90 5.35
C PHE A 165 8.58 7.69 6.07
N ALA A 166 9.85 7.42 5.77
CA ALA A 166 10.96 8.31 6.06
C ALA A 166 11.39 9.00 4.76
N GLY A 167 11.70 10.27 4.82
CA GLY A 167 12.06 11.02 3.63
C GLY A 167 13.03 12.15 3.91
N ALA A 168 13.82 12.49 2.92
CA ALA A 168 14.65 13.70 2.93
C ALA A 168 14.81 14.22 1.50
N GLY A 169 14.99 15.51 1.35
CA GLY A 169 15.17 16.11 0.05
C GLY A 169 15.59 17.56 0.11
N GLY A 170 15.83 18.11 -1.05
CA GLY A 170 16.29 19.48 -1.21
C GLY A 170 16.52 19.83 -2.67
N ARG A 171 17.52 20.66 -2.91
CA ARG A 171 17.82 21.20 -4.24
C ARG A 171 19.26 20.92 -4.64
N LEU A 172 19.45 20.73 -5.94
CA LEU A 172 20.73 20.75 -6.61
C LEU A 172 20.90 22.05 -7.39
N GLU A 173 22.14 22.46 -7.61
CA GLU A 173 22.45 23.59 -8.52
C GLU A 173 22.04 23.24 -9.95
N GLU A 174 22.22 21.98 -10.35
CA GLU A 174 21.88 21.50 -11.68
C GLU A 174 20.40 21.03 -11.77
N ARG A 175 19.92 20.89 -13.02
CA ARG A 175 18.56 20.42 -13.28
C ARG A 175 18.47 18.90 -13.19
N THR A 176 17.58 18.42 -12.34
CA THR A 176 17.33 17.00 -12.05
C THR A 176 16.36 16.32 -13.03
N ARG A 177 15.75 17.06 -13.99
CA ARG A 177 14.64 16.58 -14.83
C ARG A 177 13.48 16.05 -14.01
N GLN A 178 13.20 16.74 -12.93
CA GLN A 178 12.11 16.47 -11.98
C GLN A 178 10.82 16.02 -12.66
N LYS A 179 10.17 15.01 -12.10
CA LYS A 179 8.91 14.41 -12.61
C LYS A 179 9.00 13.76 -14.01
N HIS A 180 10.15 13.73 -14.65
CA HIS A 180 10.31 12.97 -15.88
C HIS A 180 10.32 11.46 -15.57
N VAL A 181 9.68 10.66 -16.40
CA VAL A 181 9.48 9.20 -16.23
C VAL A 181 8.47 8.82 -15.12
N GLY A 182 8.23 9.67 -14.13
CA GLY A 182 7.29 9.42 -13.04
C GLY A 182 7.90 8.63 -11.89
N PHE A 183 7.35 7.48 -11.49
CA PHE A 183 7.86 6.67 -10.38
C PHE A 183 9.36 6.35 -10.53
N ASN A 184 10.00 6.05 -9.40
CA ASN A 184 11.39 5.62 -9.34
C ASN A 184 11.68 4.47 -10.31
N THR A 185 12.88 4.43 -10.84
CA THR A 185 13.40 3.36 -11.70
C THR A 185 14.56 2.62 -11.06
N THR A 186 15.07 3.13 -9.94
CA THR A 186 16.18 2.57 -9.16
C THR A 186 15.87 2.62 -7.67
N GLU A 187 16.22 1.55 -6.94
CA GLU A 187 16.05 1.45 -5.50
C GLU A 187 17.18 0.60 -4.88
N SER A 188 17.27 0.58 -3.54
CA SER A 188 18.15 -0.31 -2.80
C SER A 188 17.40 -1.09 -1.74
N HIS A 189 17.64 -2.40 -1.68
CA HIS A 189 17.19 -3.31 -0.63
C HIS A 189 18.31 -3.74 0.31
N GLN A 190 19.46 -3.05 0.30
CA GLN A 190 20.63 -3.43 1.12
C GLN A 190 20.32 -3.45 2.61
N PHE A 191 19.36 -2.65 3.06
CA PHE A 191 18.97 -2.52 4.46
C PHE A 191 17.64 -3.24 4.78
N TYR A 192 17.30 -4.23 3.94
CA TYR A 192 16.07 -4.99 4.10
C TYR A 192 16.16 -6.02 5.23
N ASP A 193 17.33 -6.63 5.42
CA ASP A 193 17.54 -7.56 6.51
C ASP A 193 17.56 -6.82 7.85
N ARG A 194 16.92 -7.44 8.86
CA ARG A 194 16.89 -6.91 10.21
C ARG A 194 18.30 -6.94 10.79
N GLU A 195 18.78 -5.80 11.22
CA GLU A 195 20.07 -5.70 11.90
C GLU A 195 19.96 -6.20 13.36
N ASP A 196 21.02 -6.78 13.90
CA ASP A 196 21.15 -7.04 15.33
C ASP A 196 20.97 -5.72 16.10
N GLY A 197 19.99 -5.68 17.02
CA GLY A 197 19.67 -4.48 17.81
C GLY A 197 18.22 -4.01 17.68
N GLY A 198 17.33 -4.78 17.04
CA GLY A 198 15.89 -4.56 17.04
C GLY A 198 15.44 -3.39 16.15
N ARG A 199 16.14 -3.18 15.03
CA ARG A 199 15.65 -2.32 13.93
C ARG A 199 14.93 -3.16 12.89
N GLY A 200 13.94 -2.56 12.22
CA GLY A 200 13.19 -3.17 11.13
C GLY A 200 13.87 -3.02 9.77
N ALA A 201 13.23 -3.59 8.76
CA ALA A 201 13.64 -3.49 7.37
C ALA A 201 13.47 -2.05 6.82
N ILE A 202 14.36 -1.66 5.89
CA ILE A 202 14.31 -0.38 5.18
C ILE A 202 14.46 -0.66 3.68
N LYS A 203 13.56 -0.09 2.87
CA LYS A 203 13.70 0.03 1.43
C LYS A 203 14.01 1.48 1.08
N LEU A 204 15.08 1.74 0.31
CA LEU A 204 15.45 3.09 -0.15
C LEU A 204 15.06 3.29 -1.62
N GLU A 205 14.55 4.48 -1.94
CA GLU A 205 14.18 4.86 -3.30
C GLU A 205 14.45 6.34 -3.59
N CYS A 206 14.77 6.67 -4.83
CA CYS A 206 14.77 8.03 -5.32
C CYS A 206 13.34 8.42 -5.72
N LEU A 207 12.88 9.59 -5.27
CA LEU A 207 11.51 10.04 -5.55
C LEU A 207 11.45 10.92 -6.80
N ASN A 208 11.35 10.32 -7.97
CA ASN A 208 11.24 11.05 -9.26
C ASN A 208 10.05 12.01 -9.36
N TYR A 209 9.10 11.91 -8.45
CA TYR A 209 7.91 12.77 -8.37
C TYR A 209 8.01 13.85 -7.28
N ALA A 210 9.17 14.00 -6.64
CA ALA A 210 9.38 15.00 -5.60
C ALA A 210 9.39 16.44 -6.15
N GLY A 211 9.17 17.38 -5.24
CA GLY A 211 9.13 18.82 -5.52
C GLY A 211 7.86 19.30 -6.24
N PRO A 212 7.66 20.61 -6.33
CA PRO A 212 6.46 21.19 -6.90
C PRO A 212 6.39 20.97 -8.42
N ALA A 213 5.17 20.82 -8.96
CA ALA A 213 4.95 20.95 -10.40
C ALA A 213 4.87 22.46 -10.78
N PRO A 214 5.02 22.80 -12.06
CA PRO A 214 4.85 24.18 -12.51
C PRO A 214 3.49 24.79 -12.10
N ALA A 215 2.44 23.97 -12.08
CA ALA A 215 1.10 24.39 -11.64
C ALA A 215 1.07 24.70 -10.15
N ASP A 216 1.75 23.93 -9.31
CA ASP A 216 1.82 24.15 -7.86
C ASP A 216 2.51 25.49 -7.54
N ILE A 217 3.62 25.79 -8.27
CA ILE A 217 4.32 27.07 -8.17
C ILE A 217 3.39 28.21 -8.61
N ALA A 218 2.72 28.04 -9.74
CA ALA A 218 1.84 29.07 -10.28
C ALA A 218 0.63 29.35 -9.38
N MET A 219 0.06 28.33 -8.75
CA MET A 219 -1.08 28.48 -7.82
C MET A 219 -0.67 29.12 -6.49
N GLY A 220 0.58 28.96 -6.06
CA GLY A 220 1.12 29.61 -4.85
C GLY A 220 1.72 31.00 -5.08
N ALA A 221 1.85 31.44 -6.35
CA ALA A 221 2.44 32.74 -6.67
C ALA A 221 1.44 33.89 -6.53
N GLU A 222 1.91 35.03 -6.02
CA GLU A 222 1.17 36.29 -6.01
C GLU A 222 1.42 37.14 -7.28
N SER A 223 2.36 36.72 -8.13
CA SER A 223 2.76 37.38 -9.36
C SER A 223 2.06 36.83 -10.60
N PHE A 224 2.12 37.54 -11.71
CA PHE A 224 1.61 37.13 -13.01
C PHE A 224 2.55 37.57 -14.15
N GLY A 225 2.29 37.09 -15.37
CA GLY A 225 3.09 37.44 -16.56
C GLY A 225 4.54 36.94 -16.48
N ASP A 226 5.50 37.77 -16.85
CA ASP A 226 6.90 37.40 -16.89
C ASP A 226 7.51 37.09 -15.54
N ASP A 227 7.04 37.73 -14.47
CA ASP A 227 7.49 37.46 -13.10
C ASP A 227 7.05 36.06 -12.64
N LEU A 228 5.83 35.66 -12.96
CA LEU A 228 5.35 34.29 -12.70
C LEU A 228 6.16 33.26 -13.49
N LEU A 229 6.44 33.53 -14.77
CA LEU A 229 7.25 32.63 -15.58
C LEU A 229 8.69 32.52 -15.06
N ALA A 230 9.26 33.59 -14.52
CA ALA A 230 10.57 33.57 -13.87
C ALA A 230 10.52 32.68 -12.62
N GLN A 231 9.53 32.84 -11.74
CA GLN A 231 9.35 31.99 -10.56
C GLN A 231 9.21 30.52 -10.90
N VAL A 232 8.43 30.17 -11.93
CA VAL A 232 8.29 28.78 -12.40
C VAL A 232 9.64 28.25 -12.90
N ARG A 233 10.40 29.04 -13.69
CA ARG A 233 11.71 28.59 -14.19
C ARG A 233 12.74 28.41 -13.08
N GLU A 234 12.71 29.20 -12.05
CA GLU A 234 13.61 29.13 -10.89
C GLU A 234 13.21 28.02 -9.93
N GLY A 235 11.92 27.87 -9.66
CA GLY A 235 11.38 26.92 -8.66
C GLY A 235 11.15 25.50 -9.17
N TYR A 236 11.31 25.22 -10.47
CA TYR A 236 11.05 23.89 -11.04
C TYR A 236 12.27 23.29 -11.71
N GLY A 237 12.49 21.99 -11.46
CA GLY A 237 13.43 21.17 -12.22
C GLY A 237 14.79 20.95 -11.56
N ASN A 238 14.97 21.35 -10.29
CA ASN A 238 16.19 21.13 -9.51
C ASN A 238 15.95 20.46 -8.15
N HIS A 239 14.72 20.03 -7.87
CA HIS A 239 14.42 19.26 -6.67
C HIS A 239 14.82 17.81 -6.83
N ILE A 240 15.32 17.22 -5.76
CA ILE A 240 15.58 15.80 -5.62
C ILE A 240 15.21 15.37 -4.21
N ALA A 241 14.71 14.15 -4.07
CA ALA A 241 14.39 13.60 -2.77
C ALA A 241 14.55 12.09 -2.76
N MET A 242 14.79 11.58 -1.57
CA MET A 242 14.77 10.15 -1.26
C MET A 242 13.58 9.83 -0.38
N GLY A 243 12.96 8.68 -0.64
CA GLY A 243 12.02 8.03 0.22
C GLY A 243 12.60 6.77 0.82
N ALA A 244 12.06 6.37 1.95
CA ALA A 244 12.23 5.04 2.48
C ALA A 244 10.89 4.52 2.99
N LEU A 245 10.57 3.29 2.65
CA LEU A 245 9.56 2.53 3.37
C LEU A 245 10.24 1.82 4.53
N VAL A 246 9.66 1.97 5.71
CA VAL A 246 10.17 1.43 6.96
C VAL A 246 9.17 0.43 7.52
N GLU A 247 9.69 -0.73 7.95
CA GLU A 247 8.88 -1.76 8.59
C GLU A 247 8.34 -1.26 9.92
N GLN A 248 7.03 -1.45 10.12
CA GLN A 248 6.39 -1.40 11.42
C GLN A 248 6.17 -2.81 11.95
N PHE A 249 6.58 -3.07 13.20
CA PHE A 249 6.33 -4.35 13.83
C PHE A 249 4.87 -4.50 14.28
N PRO A 250 4.28 -5.71 14.16
CA PRO A 250 2.92 -5.97 14.60
C PRO A 250 2.80 -5.82 16.13
N SER A 251 1.82 -5.04 16.57
CA SER A 251 1.44 -4.90 17.98
C SER A 251 -0.07 -5.07 18.12
N ALA A 252 -0.52 -5.86 19.08
CA ALA A 252 -1.94 -6.04 19.36
C ALA A 252 -2.62 -4.74 19.85
N GLU A 253 -1.85 -3.78 20.34
CA GLU A 253 -2.34 -2.47 20.78
C GLU A 253 -2.64 -1.54 19.61
N ASN A 254 -1.97 -1.72 18.45
CA ASN A 254 -2.29 -1.05 17.22
C ASN A 254 -3.48 -1.78 16.57
N ARG A 255 -4.62 -1.10 16.49
CA ARG A 255 -5.88 -1.77 16.12
C ARG A 255 -6.92 -0.85 15.51
N ILE A 256 -7.84 -1.45 14.79
CA ILE A 256 -9.10 -0.86 14.35
C ILE A 256 -10.19 -1.24 15.34
N THR A 257 -10.93 -0.26 15.82
CA THR A 257 -12.15 -0.42 16.63
C THR A 257 -13.29 0.38 16.01
N LEU A 258 -14.47 0.35 16.65
CA LEU A 258 -15.61 1.15 16.23
C LEU A 258 -15.81 2.34 17.17
N ASP A 259 -15.79 3.55 16.63
CA ASP A 259 -16.22 4.76 17.35
C ASP A 259 -17.76 4.83 17.32
N ARG A 260 -18.39 4.34 18.38
CA ARG A 260 -19.86 4.31 18.49
C ARG A 260 -20.48 5.69 18.75
N SER A 261 -19.67 6.72 18.96
CA SER A 261 -20.13 8.10 19.13
C SER A 261 -20.30 8.86 17.81
N ARG A 262 -19.77 8.31 16.71
CA ARG A 262 -19.81 8.87 15.37
C ARG A 262 -20.28 7.81 14.37
N THR A 263 -21.10 8.25 13.42
CA THR A 263 -21.65 7.37 12.38
C THR A 263 -21.30 7.89 10.99
N ASP A 264 -21.25 6.96 10.05
CA ASP A 264 -21.25 7.27 8.62
C ASP A 264 -22.65 7.68 8.13
N ASP A 265 -22.79 7.92 6.83
CA ASP A 265 -24.04 8.35 6.19
C ASP A 265 -25.15 7.27 6.23
N HIS A 266 -24.79 6.02 6.57
CA HIS A 266 -25.72 4.89 6.72
C HIS A 266 -26.07 4.61 8.19
N GLY A 267 -25.55 5.40 9.13
CA GLY A 267 -25.80 5.25 10.56
C GLY A 267 -24.90 4.22 11.27
N ASN A 268 -23.91 3.64 10.59
CA ASN A 268 -22.98 2.70 11.20
C ASN A 268 -21.83 3.41 11.89
N PRO A 269 -21.32 2.89 13.03
CA PRO A 269 -20.12 3.39 13.66
C PRO A 269 -18.93 3.51 12.70
N VAL A 270 -18.22 4.64 12.74
CA VAL A 270 -17.01 4.82 11.92
C VAL A 270 -15.84 4.04 12.52
N PRO A 271 -14.83 3.64 11.71
CA PRO A 271 -13.63 2.99 12.25
C PRO A 271 -12.80 3.99 13.06
N GLU A 272 -12.31 3.55 14.22
CA GLU A 272 -11.32 4.26 15.02
C GLU A 272 -9.98 3.54 14.90
N ILE A 273 -8.93 4.25 14.48
CA ILE A 273 -7.58 3.73 14.36
C ILE A 273 -6.79 4.11 15.60
N ILE A 274 -6.56 3.13 16.47
CA ILE A 274 -5.68 3.26 17.63
C ILE A 274 -4.29 2.81 17.21
N TRP A 275 -3.35 3.75 17.14
CA TRP A 275 -2.05 3.49 16.55
C TRP A 275 -0.93 4.28 17.23
N SER A 276 0.22 3.63 17.40
CA SER A 276 1.43 4.22 17.96
C SER A 276 2.69 3.59 17.35
N LEU A 277 3.80 4.33 17.41
CA LEU A 277 5.13 3.84 17.04
C LEU A 277 5.86 3.30 18.27
N ASP A 278 6.38 2.09 18.15
CA ASP A 278 7.32 1.54 19.12
C ASP A 278 8.75 2.10 18.92
N ASP A 279 9.61 1.88 19.90
CA ASP A 279 10.99 2.37 19.88
C ASP A 279 11.83 1.74 18.76
N ALA A 280 11.54 0.51 18.34
CA ALA A 280 12.25 -0.16 17.27
C ALA A 280 11.92 0.50 15.92
N THR A 281 10.66 0.79 15.67
CA THR A 281 10.20 1.51 14.48
C THR A 281 10.80 2.93 14.43
N ARG A 282 10.83 3.65 15.57
CA ARG A 282 11.46 4.98 15.64
C ARG A 282 12.94 4.94 15.27
N ARG A 283 13.71 4.00 15.86
CA ARG A 283 15.14 3.81 15.51
C ARG A 283 15.34 3.43 14.04
N THR A 284 14.39 2.70 13.45
CA THR A 284 14.47 2.35 12.02
C THR A 284 14.29 3.57 11.13
N ILE A 285 13.35 4.47 11.47
CA ILE A 285 13.15 5.74 10.76
C ILE A 285 14.40 6.63 10.90
N GLU A 286 14.97 6.75 12.11
CA GLU A 286 16.20 7.51 12.36
C GLU A 286 17.35 6.98 11.50
N ARG A 287 17.52 5.65 11.44
CA ARG A 287 18.52 5.02 10.59
C ARG A 287 18.29 5.27 9.10
N ALA A 288 17.04 5.23 8.65
CA ALA A 288 16.71 5.58 7.25
C ALA A 288 17.08 7.03 6.93
N ASN A 289 16.81 7.96 7.86
CA ASN A 289 17.18 9.37 7.68
C ASN A 289 18.70 9.60 7.66
N GLU A 290 19.47 8.87 8.47
CA GLU A 290 20.95 8.92 8.42
C GLU A 290 21.47 8.52 7.03
N ILE A 291 20.96 7.39 6.49
CA ILE A 291 21.36 6.90 5.18
C ILE A 291 20.94 7.89 4.09
N GLN A 292 19.72 8.40 4.14
CA GLN A 292 19.22 9.37 3.17
C GLN A 292 20.05 10.66 3.16
N ARG A 293 20.42 11.17 4.35
CA ARG A 293 21.30 12.36 4.43
C ARG A 293 22.65 12.10 3.81
N SER A 294 23.31 10.97 4.13
CA SER A 294 24.62 10.64 3.58
C SER A 294 24.57 10.56 2.05
N VAL A 295 23.54 9.94 1.47
CA VAL A 295 23.40 9.85 0.00
C VAL A 295 23.11 11.22 -0.61
N LEU A 296 22.24 12.03 -0.02
CA LEU A 296 21.93 13.37 -0.52
C LEU A 296 23.13 14.32 -0.42
N GLU A 297 23.93 14.23 0.66
CA GLU A 297 25.18 14.98 0.81
C GLU A 297 26.21 14.58 -0.25
N GLU A 298 26.36 13.28 -0.54
CA GLU A 298 27.24 12.77 -1.62
C GLU A 298 26.80 13.27 -2.99
N MET A 299 25.48 13.40 -3.21
CA MET A 299 24.92 14.01 -4.42
C MET A 299 25.15 15.53 -4.50
N GLY A 300 25.61 16.18 -3.44
CA GLY A 300 25.73 17.64 -3.35
C GLY A 300 24.40 18.37 -3.15
N VAL A 301 23.40 17.71 -2.59
CA VAL A 301 22.07 18.29 -2.33
C VAL A 301 22.12 19.18 -1.10
N GLU A 302 21.62 20.40 -1.20
CA GLU A 302 21.26 21.21 -0.05
C GLU A 302 19.94 20.68 0.52
N VAL A 303 20.04 19.89 1.63
CA VAL A 303 18.87 19.26 2.27
C VAL A 303 18.07 20.32 3.01
N ASP A 304 16.81 20.54 2.58
CA ASP A 304 15.94 21.58 3.15
C ASP A 304 14.76 20.99 3.94
N TRP A 305 14.49 19.68 3.84
CA TRP A 305 13.47 19.00 4.64
C TRP A 305 13.83 17.54 4.96
N VAL A 306 13.30 17.05 6.09
CA VAL A 306 13.41 15.65 6.53
C VAL A 306 12.09 15.24 7.20
N VAL A 307 11.62 14.03 6.87
CA VAL A 307 10.51 13.37 7.55
C VAL A 307 11.08 12.30 8.49
N GLY A 308 11.12 12.63 9.76
CA GLY A 308 11.63 11.77 10.84
C GLY A 308 10.51 11.15 11.68
N PRO A 309 10.86 10.51 12.84
CA PRO A 309 9.89 9.77 13.66
C PRO A 309 8.69 10.59 14.17
N ASP A 310 8.87 11.90 14.37
CA ASP A 310 7.83 12.77 14.90
C ASP A 310 6.97 13.44 13.81
N SER A 311 7.38 13.30 12.55
CA SER A 311 6.68 13.86 11.38
C SER A 311 6.33 12.80 10.33
N THR A 312 6.64 11.52 10.59
CA THR A 312 6.30 10.41 9.71
C THR A 312 4.79 10.27 9.54
N GLY A 313 4.40 9.78 8.39
CA GLY A 313 3.01 9.46 8.08
C GLY A 313 2.87 8.08 7.45
N PRO A 314 1.63 7.63 7.25
CA PRO A 314 1.33 6.34 6.64
C PRO A 314 1.74 6.33 5.16
N ALA A 315 2.19 5.17 4.69
CA ALA A 315 2.35 4.89 3.26
C ALA A 315 1.07 4.36 2.61
N TYR A 316 0.00 4.24 3.40
CA TYR A 316 -1.31 3.69 3.00
C TYR A 316 -1.25 2.20 2.62
N HIS A 317 -0.38 1.46 3.28
CA HIS A 317 -0.21 0.02 3.14
C HIS A 317 -0.79 -0.70 4.37
N HIS A 318 -2.08 -0.49 4.64
CA HIS A 318 -2.76 -1.02 5.81
C HIS A 318 -2.78 -2.55 5.83
N MET A 319 -2.31 -3.18 6.92
CA MET A 319 -2.09 -4.62 7.01
C MET A 319 -2.43 -5.17 8.41
N GLY A 320 -2.61 -6.50 8.50
CA GLY A 320 -2.54 -7.26 9.75
C GLY A 320 -3.85 -7.46 10.51
N THR A 321 -4.88 -6.72 10.19
CA THR A 321 -6.13 -6.61 10.98
C THR A 321 -7.06 -7.82 10.96
N THR A 322 -6.75 -8.83 10.14
CA THR A 322 -7.39 -10.16 10.12
C THR A 322 -6.32 -11.23 9.88
N ARG A 323 -5.22 -11.13 10.62
CA ARG A 323 -3.98 -11.89 10.40
C ARG A 323 -4.21 -13.38 10.21
N MET A 324 -3.43 -13.98 9.28
CA MET A 324 -3.40 -15.42 9.06
C MET A 324 -2.57 -16.15 10.13
N GLY A 325 -2.86 -17.43 10.34
CA GLY A 325 -2.09 -18.31 11.21
C GLY A 325 -2.66 -19.71 11.27
N THR A 326 -1.91 -20.61 11.90
CA THR A 326 -2.32 -22.02 12.07
C THR A 326 -3.10 -22.28 13.37
N ASP A 327 -3.05 -21.32 14.30
CA ASP A 327 -3.74 -21.40 15.58
C ASP A 327 -4.99 -20.51 15.58
N PRO A 328 -6.20 -21.10 15.62
CA PRO A 328 -7.45 -20.35 15.63
C PRO A 328 -7.63 -19.46 16.88
N GLY A 329 -6.88 -19.70 17.95
CA GLY A 329 -6.92 -18.86 19.15
C GLY A 329 -6.12 -17.56 19.04
N SER A 330 -5.34 -17.36 17.97
CA SER A 330 -4.46 -16.20 17.78
C SER A 330 -4.45 -15.63 16.36
N SER A 331 -5.28 -16.15 15.48
CA SER A 331 -5.44 -15.71 14.08
C SER A 331 -6.91 -15.71 13.67
N VAL A 332 -7.23 -15.04 12.56
CA VAL A 332 -8.59 -14.93 12.02
C VAL A 332 -8.81 -15.90 10.87
N VAL A 333 -7.78 -16.09 10.04
CA VAL A 333 -7.83 -17.00 8.88
C VAL A 333 -6.66 -17.99 8.92
N ASP A 334 -6.86 -19.11 8.25
CA ASP A 334 -5.84 -20.14 8.03
C ASP A 334 -4.86 -19.77 6.89
N ALA A 335 -3.99 -20.70 6.52
CA ALA A 335 -3.02 -20.53 5.44
C ALA A 335 -3.64 -20.42 4.04
N ASP A 336 -4.88 -20.83 3.86
CA ASP A 336 -5.66 -20.73 2.61
C ASP A 336 -6.59 -19.53 2.61
N LEU A 337 -6.41 -18.63 3.61
CA LEU A 337 -7.15 -17.40 3.85
C LEU A 337 -8.64 -17.63 4.22
N ARG A 338 -9.01 -18.85 4.57
CA ARG A 338 -10.34 -19.21 5.05
C ARG A 338 -10.48 -18.85 6.53
N SER A 339 -11.60 -18.30 6.93
CA SER A 339 -11.91 -18.04 8.34
C SER A 339 -11.84 -19.31 9.18
N HIS A 340 -11.26 -19.21 10.38
CA HIS A 340 -11.31 -20.32 11.35
C HIS A 340 -12.72 -20.58 11.90
N ASP A 341 -13.54 -19.54 11.97
CA ASP A 341 -14.89 -19.60 12.56
C ASP A 341 -15.96 -19.96 11.52
N LEU A 342 -15.82 -19.51 10.28
CA LEU A 342 -16.86 -19.58 9.25
C LEU A 342 -16.38 -20.34 8.02
N GLY A 343 -17.02 -21.48 7.75
CA GLY A 343 -16.58 -22.45 6.75
C GLY A 343 -16.60 -21.97 5.30
N ASN A 344 -17.40 -20.96 4.99
CA ASN A 344 -17.57 -20.39 3.65
C ASN A 344 -17.15 -18.90 3.56
N LEU A 345 -16.34 -18.42 4.50
CA LEU A 345 -15.81 -17.07 4.47
C LEU A 345 -14.29 -17.10 4.19
N THR A 346 -13.90 -16.49 3.09
CA THR A 346 -12.48 -16.22 2.75
C THR A 346 -12.19 -14.73 2.88
N ILE A 347 -11.06 -14.35 3.47
CA ILE A 347 -10.63 -12.96 3.57
C ILE A 347 -9.40 -12.75 2.68
N ALA A 348 -9.53 -11.90 1.66
CA ALA A 348 -8.46 -11.58 0.72
C ALA A 348 -7.98 -10.13 0.89
N GLY A 349 -6.69 -9.91 0.76
CA GLY A 349 -6.08 -8.58 0.88
C GLY A 349 -4.96 -8.53 1.89
N SER A 350 -4.46 -7.33 2.18
CA SER A 350 -3.35 -7.12 3.13
C SER A 350 -3.75 -7.26 4.61
N SER A 351 -5.05 -7.24 4.93
CA SER A 351 -5.51 -7.45 6.30
C SER A 351 -5.05 -8.79 6.90
N VAL A 352 -4.79 -9.81 6.05
CA VAL A 352 -4.35 -11.14 6.49
C VAL A 352 -2.84 -11.25 6.78
N PHE A 353 -2.05 -10.22 6.49
CA PHE A 353 -0.61 -10.24 6.67
C PHE A 353 -0.22 -10.40 8.15
N VAL A 354 0.86 -11.14 8.41
CA VAL A 354 1.40 -11.35 9.76
C VAL A 354 2.48 -10.32 10.09
N THR A 355 3.26 -9.93 9.08
CA THR A 355 4.26 -8.86 9.11
C THR A 355 4.24 -8.11 7.78
N GLY A 356 4.72 -6.86 7.77
CA GLY A 356 4.75 -6.02 6.57
C GLY A 356 6.08 -6.06 5.81
N GLY A 357 7.21 -6.29 6.50
CA GLY A 357 8.52 -5.97 5.94
C GLY A 357 8.61 -4.49 5.53
N ALA A 358 9.35 -4.18 4.48
CA ALA A 358 9.48 -2.81 3.96
C ALA A 358 9.13 -2.68 2.45
N MET A 359 8.45 -3.69 1.87
CA MET A 359 8.09 -3.70 0.45
C MET A 359 6.62 -3.41 0.22
N ASN A 360 6.30 -2.69 -0.87
CA ASN A 360 4.93 -2.44 -1.27
C ASN A 360 4.13 -3.75 -1.37
N PRO A 361 2.95 -3.88 -0.73
CA PRO A 361 2.31 -5.17 -0.47
C PRO A 361 1.53 -5.75 -1.66
N THR A 362 1.25 -4.98 -2.70
CA THR A 362 0.27 -5.32 -3.75
C THR A 362 0.58 -6.63 -4.48
N LEU A 363 1.86 -6.91 -4.77
CA LEU A 363 2.23 -8.18 -5.44
C LEU A 363 1.94 -9.40 -4.55
N THR A 364 2.21 -9.30 -3.26
CA THR A 364 1.89 -10.34 -2.28
C THR A 364 0.37 -10.51 -2.10
N ILE A 365 -0.39 -9.39 -2.10
CA ILE A 365 -1.86 -9.44 -2.11
C ILE A 365 -2.35 -10.23 -3.32
N GLY A 366 -1.85 -9.93 -4.52
CA GLY A 366 -2.21 -10.65 -5.74
C GLY A 366 -1.89 -12.15 -5.66
N ALA A 367 -0.70 -12.51 -5.19
CA ALA A 367 -0.30 -13.91 -5.04
C ALA A 367 -1.18 -14.69 -4.03
N LEU A 368 -1.50 -14.07 -2.88
CA LEU A 368 -2.39 -14.65 -1.89
C LEU A 368 -3.84 -14.75 -2.41
N SER A 369 -4.29 -13.77 -3.20
CA SER A 369 -5.63 -13.82 -3.80
C SER A 369 -5.78 -14.96 -4.81
N LEU A 370 -4.75 -15.23 -5.62
CA LEU A 370 -4.73 -16.39 -6.52
C LEU A 370 -4.76 -17.70 -5.72
N LYS A 371 -3.94 -17.82 -4.67
CA LYS A 371 -3.96 -19.00 -3.78
C LYS A 371 -5.34 -19.22 -3.15
N ALA A 372 -5.99 -18.14 -2.70
CA ALA A 372 -7.34 -18.21 -2.15
C ALA A 372 -8.37 -18.66 -3.20
N ALA A 373 -8.25 -18.18 -4.45
CA ALA A 373 -9.13 -18.59 -5.54
C ALA A 373 -9.00 -20.10 -5.84
N ASP A 374 -7.77 -20.64 -5.92
CA ASP A 374 -7.53 -22.07 -6.09
C ASP A 374 -8.16 -22.90 -4.93
N ALA A 375 -8.05 -22.40 -3.69
CA ALA A 375 -8.61 -23.07 -2.52
C ALA A 375 -10.16 -23.00 -2.50
N ILE A 376 -10.78 -21.93 -3.01
CA ILE A 376 -12.23 -21.82 -3.18
C ILE A 376 -12.71 -22.78 -4.27
N GLU A 377 -12.06 -22.79 -5.44
CA GLU A 377 -12.41 -23.67 -6.55
C GLU A 377 -12.38 -25.16 -6.13
N ALA A 378 -11.41 -25.54 -5.30
CA ALA A 378 -11.32 -26.91 -4.79
C ALA A 378 -12.44 -27.30 -3.81
N ARG A 379 -13.22 -26.34 -3.28
CA ARG A 379 -14.36 -26.58 -2.36
C ARG A 379 -15.72 -26.55 -3.05
N LEU A 380 -15.84 -25.85 -4.19
CA LEU A 380 -17.06 -25.80 -5.01
C LEU A 380 -17.19 -27.04 -5.91
#